data_a3cc3e75b9db23d8988969e9ad43601c
#
_entry.id   a3cc3e75b9db23d8988969e9ad43601c
#
_cell.length_a   1.000
_cell.length_b   1.000
_cell.length_c   1.000
_cell.angle_alpha   90.00
_cell.angle_beta   90.00
_cell.angle_gamma   90.00
#
_symmetry.space_group_name_H-M   'P 1'
#
loop_
_entity.id
_entity.type
_entity.pdbx_description
1 polymer ?
#
loop_
_entity_poly.entity_id
_entity_poly.type
_entity_poly.pdbx_seq_one_letter_code
_entity_poly.pdbx_strand_id
1 'polypeptide(L)'
;MIGLAKSCSGGGALGNYVIDEEKGYELDRNLLCGTNPKEIMEEMKDIQDLNQRATNKTFSLVLSPDLIEGQKISNKDLKDMTREFLQKLGIDTDEKQYIAFVHTEKEHKHIHVIANRVKSNGQLLPDHHIGKKAQWAAHEIAKDRGLTSAKEKMIEKIKVLEVQQENFKGLRKEIHEKHLLVLKAKPISYTAYQQGMQKLGIKVETVLNKQGKVQGHKLIDTVSKNVFKASEIHRHLGLSAMMQPLAPFQTALKVVKTLSKDRGAGY
;
A
#
# COMPACT_ATOMS: atom_id res chain seq x y z
N MET A 1 12.76 -6.40 5.48
CA MET A 1 12.17 -7.73 5.81
C MET A 1 10.67 -7.60 5.95
N ILE A 2 9.91 -8.57 5.43
CA ILE A 2 8.44 -8.69 5.51
C ILE A 2 8.11 -9.99 6.23
N GLY A 3 7.15 -9.95 7.15
CA GLY A 3 6.59 -11.14 7.81
C GLY A 3 5.08 -11.22 7.55
N LEU A 4 4.61 -12.37 7.08
CA LEU A 4 3.20 -12.66 6.86
C LEU A 4 2.82 -13.95 7.57
N ALA A 5 1.59 -14.01 8.09
CA ALA A 5 1.05 -15.22 8.71
C ALA A 5 -0.47 -15.26 8.57
N LYS A 6 -0.98 -16.45 8.32
CA LYS A 6 -2.41 -16.77 8.34
C LYS A 6 -2.63 -18.17 8.84
N SER A 7 -3.78 -18.43 9.46
CA SER A 7 -4.28 -19.78 9.69
C SER A 7 -5.12 -20.25 8.51
N CYS A 8 -5.03 -21.53 8.19
CA CYS A 8 -5.76 -22.15 7.09
C CYS A 8 -6.01 -23.64 7.38
N SER A 9 -6.84 -24.27 6.56
CA SER A 9 -7.11 -25.71 6.67
C SER A 9 -5.90 -26.59 6.35
N GLY A 10 -4.92 -26.04 5.60
CA GLY A 10 -3.78 -26.84 5.10
C GLY A 10 -4.16 -27.70 3.91
N GLY A 11 -3.52 -28.86 3.81
CA GLY A 11 -3.80 -29.87 2.78
C GLY A 11 -2.84 -29.86 1.60
N GLY A 12 -3.03 -30.82 0.69
CA GLY A 12 -2.09 -31.11 -0.39
C GLY A 12 -1.78 -29.94 -1.31
N ALA A 13 -2.75 -29.06 -1.58
CA ALA A 13 -2.51 -27.88 -2.44
C ALA A 13 -1.49 -26.92 -1.81
N LEU A 14 -1.54 -26.71 -0.47
CA LEU A 14 -0.56 -25.88 0.24
C LEU A 14 0.80 -26.60 0.28
N GLY A 15 0.81 -27.90 0.56
CA GLY A 15 2.03 -28.70 0.56
C GLY A 15 2.74 -28.63 -0.79
N ASN A 16 2.05 -28.91 -1.88
CA ASN A 16 2.61 -28.87 -3.23
C ASN A 16 3.11 -27.48 -3.64
N TYR A 17 2.45 -26.42 -3.15
CA TYR A 17 2.90 -25.07 -3.46
C TYR A 17 4.18 -24.67 -2.71
N VAL A 18 4.26 -25.03 -1.43
CA VAL A 18 5.39 -24.62 -0.56
C VAL A 18 6.58 -25.55 -0.72
N ILE A 19 6.34 -26.84 -0.78
CA ILE A 19 7.40 -27.89 -0.88
C ILE A 19 7.57 -28.22 -2.37
N ASP A 20 8.20 -27.32 -3.10
CA ASP A 20 8.38 -27.42 -4.55
C ASP A 20 9.86 -27.20 -4.88
N GLU A 21 10.55 -28.28 -5.20
CA GLU A 21 11.99 -28.26 -5.50
C GLU A 21 12.33 -27.47 -6.80
N GLU A 22 11.38 -27.32 -7.70
CA GLU A 22 11.56 -26.47 -8.89
C GLU A 22 11.59 -24.98 -8.51
N LYS A 23 10.96 -24.60 -7.39
CA LYS A 23 10.93 -23.22 -6.89
C LYS A 23 12.05 -22.88 -5.94
N GLY A 24 12.67 -23.90 -5.32
CA GLY A 24 13.72 -23.65 -4.34
C GLY A 24 14.18 -24.90 -3.60
N TYR A 25 14.42 -24.75 -2.31
CA TYR A 25 14.97 -25.84 -1.50
C TYR A 25 14.47 -25.79 -0.06
N GLU A 26 14.51 -26.96 0.60
CA GLU A 26 14.20 -27.06 2.02
C GLU A 26 15.28 -26.38 2.85
N LEU A 27 14.84 -25.55 3.78
CA LEU A 27 15.72 -24.82 4.71
C LEU A 27 15.82 -25.50 6.07
N ASP A 28 14.68 -25.94 6.59
CA ASP A 28 14.56 -26.51 7.93
C ASP A 28 13.25 -27.27 8.09
N ARG A 29 13.27 -28.31 8.93
CA ARG A 29 12.07 -29.04 9.38
C ARG A 29 12.20 -29.51 10.81
N ASN A 30 11.09 -29.80 11.44
CA ASN A 30 11.03 -30.44 12.74
C ASN A 30 9.87 -31.41 12.84
N LEU A 31 10.10 -32.58 13.43
CA LEU A 31 9.14 -33.67 13.68
C LEU A 31 8.34 -34.09 12.43
N LEU A 32 9.02 -34.11 11.28
CA LEU A 32 8.48 -34.53 9.99
C LEU A 32 9.53 -35.40 9.29
N CYS A 33 9.13 -36.61 8.87
CA CYS A 33 9.98 -37.60 8.21
C CYS A 33 9.65 -37.79 6.74
N GLY A 34 8.47 -37.43 6.30
CA GLY A 34 8.01 -37.56 4.91
C GLY A 34 8.98 -36.98 3.89
N THR A 35 9.09 -37.63 2.74
CA THR A 35 10.05 -37.28 1.67
C THR A 35 9.44 -36.43 0.57
N ASN A 36 8.12 -36.33 0.54
CA ASN A 36 7.39 -35.57 -0.47
C ASN A 36 6.23 -34.77 0.17
N PRO A 37 5.64 -33.80 -0.54
CA PRO A 37 4.60 -32.94 -0.01
C PRO A 37 3.41 -33.70 0.55
N LYS A 38 3.02 -34.81 -0.08
CA LYS A 38 1.88 -35.62 0.34
C LYS A 38 2.13 -36.28 1.70
N GLU A 39 3.23 -36.97 1.84
CA GLU A 39 3.64 -37.64 3.09
C GLU A 39 3.74 -36.63 4.25
N ILE A 40 4.39 -35.50 4.03
CA ILE A 40 4.55 -34.43 5.03
C ILE A 40 3.19 -33.90 5.49
N MET A 41 2.27 -33.67 4.57
CA MET A 41 0.94 -33.17 4.92
C MET A 41 0.07 -34.25 5.59
N GLU A 42 0.28 -35.53 5.29
CA GLU A 42 -0.37 -36.65 5.98
C GLU A 42 0.15 -36.77 7.43
N GLU A 43 1.46 -36.72 7.68
CA GLU A 43 2.03 -36.67 9.03
C GLU A 43 1.52 -35.49 9.85
N MET A 44 1.38 -34.31 9.25
CA MET A 44 0.77 -33.15 9.93
C MET A 44 -0.69 -33.41 10.26
N LYS A 45 -1.41 -34.11 9.38
CA LYS A 45 -2.82 -34.43 9.55
C LYS A 45 -3.03 -35.38 10.73
N ASP A 46 -2.16 -36.34 10.97
CA ASP A 46 -2.28 -37.27 12.10
C ASP A 46 -2.36 -36.55 13.46
N ILE A 47 -1.53 -35.51 13.64
CA ILE A 47 -1.61 -34.66 14.83
C ILE A 47 -2.83 -33.72 14.78
N GLN A 48 -3.20 -33.23 13.60
CA GLN A 48 -4.38 -32.37 13.43
C GLN A 48 -5.68 -33.07 13.75
N ASP A 49 -5.74 -34.36 13.56
CA ASP A 49 -6.92 -35.20 13.84
C ASP A 49 -7.16 -35.38 15.34
N LEU A 50 -6.20 -35.05 16.20
CA LEU A 50 -6.40 -34.94 17.63
C LEU A 50 -7.34 -33.77 18.03
N ASN A 51 -7.58 -32.83 17.13
CA ASN A 51 -8.53 -31.75 17.35
C ASN A 51 -9.64 -31.78 16.31
N GLN A 52 -10.80 -32.31 16.69
CA GLN A 52 -11.95 -32.47 15.79
C GLN A 52 -12.80 -31.18 15.63
N ARG A 53 -12.56 -30.14 16.45
CA ARG A 53 -13.39 -28.94 16.48
C ARG A 53 -12.89 -27.84 15.52
N ALA A 54 -11.56 -27.71 15.36
CA ALA A 54 -10.97 -26.65 14.56
C ALA A 54 -10.99 -26.99 13.07
N THR A 55 -11.29 -26.00 12.23
CA THR A 55 -11.19 -26.09 10.77
C THR A 55 -9.83 -25.65 10.26
N ASN A 56 -9.28 -24.56 10.82
CA ASN A 56 -7.97 -24.03 10.44
C ASN A 56 -6.89 -24.58 11.36
N LYS A 57 -6.29 -25.70 10.98
CA LYS A 57 -5.31 -26.43 11.79
C LYS A 57 -3.86 -26.20 11.40
N THR A 58 -3.63 -25.35 10.42
CA THR A 58 -2.30 -25.07 9.84
C THR A 58 -2.00 -23.58 9.88
N PHE A 59 -0.76 -23.22 10.17
CA PHE A 59 -0.21 -21.89 9.86
C PHE A 59 0.51 -21.93 8.51
N SER A 60 0.21 -20.97 7.67
CA SER A 60 0.98 -20.64 6.47
C SER A 60 1.67 -19.29 6.72
N LEU A 61 2.99 -19.31 6.73
CA LEU A 61 3.82 -18.17 7.11
C LEU A 61 4.78 -17.83 5.97
N VAL A 62 5.17 -16.56 5.89
CA VAL A 62 6.22 -16.11 4.96
C VAL A 62 7.14 -15.15 5.68
N LEU A 63 8.43 -15.36 5.55
CA LEU A 63 9.48 -14.43 5.95
C LEU A 63 10.30 -14.07 4.72
N SER A 64 10.33 -12.78 4.36
CA SER A 64 11.01 -12.30 3.17
C SER A 64 11.97 -11.17 3.53
N PRO A 65 13.29 -11.38 3.48
CA PRO A 65 14.28 -10.31 3.54
C PRO A 65 14.14 -9.33 2.38
N ASP A 66 14.79 -8.17 2.47
CA ASP A 66 14.91 -7.24 1.34
C ASP A 66 15.71 -7.90 0.19
N LEU A 67 15.44 -7.49 -1.06
CA LEU A 67 16.05 -8.09 -2.25
C LEU A 67 17.57 -8.15 -2.18
N ILE A 68 18.22 -7.03 -1.89
CA ILE A 68 19.69 -6.91 -1.90
C ILE A 68 20.30 -7.64 -0.69
N GLU A 69 19.66 -7.50 0.46
CA GLU A 69 20.13 -8.13 1.71
C GLU A 69 19.91 -9.65 1.65
N GLY A 70 18.76 -10.11 1.15
CA GLY A 70 18.41 -11.52 1.08
C GLY A 70 19.39 -12.36 0.26
N GLN A 71 20.00 -11.77 -0.78
CA GLN A 71 21.02 -12.46 -1.57
C GLN A 71 22.31 -12.73 -0.79
N LYS A 72 22.63 -11.91 0.20
CA LYS A 72 23.85 -11.98 1.01
C LYS A 72 23.71 -12.82 2.28
N ILE A 73 22.48 -13.10 2.69
CA ILE A 73 22.23 -13.88 3.92
C ILE A 73 22.53 -15.35 3.66
N SER A 74 23.34 -15.95 4.54
CA SER A 74 23.66 -17.38 4.49
C SER A 74 22.45 -18.25 4.83
N ASN A 75 22.47 -19.52 4.38
CA ASN A 75 21.40 -20.48 4.73
C ASN A 75 21.31 -20.70 6.24
N LYS A 76 22.44 -20.66 6.96
CA LYS A 76 22.46 -20.75 8.41
C LYS A 76 21.69 -19.58 9.03
N ASP A 77 21.99 -18.35 8.60
CA ASP A 77 21.30 -17.15 9.13
C ASP A 77 19.80 -17.14 8.75
N LEU A 78 19.46 -17.60 7.53
CA LEU A 78 18.05 -17.75 7.13
C LEU A 78 17.32 -18.76 8.02
N LYS A 79 17.94 -19.88 8.37
CA LYS A 79 17.40 -20.87 9.29
C LYS A 79 17.23 -20.29 10.68
N ASP A 80 18.25 -19.63 11.23
CA ASP A 80 18.21 -19.01 12.55
C ASP A 80 17.11 -17.93 12.63
N MET A 81 17.00 -17.09 11.60
CA MET A 81 15.92 -16.08 11.48
C MET A 81 14.53 -16.72 11.40
N THR A 82 14.41 -17.83 10.69
CA THR A 82 13.14 -18.55 10.55
C THR A 82 12.69 -19.14 11.89
N ARG A 83 13.60 -19.78 12.62
CA ARG A 83 13.33 -20.31 13.97
C ARG A 83 12.96 -19.19 14.95
N GLU A 84 13.73 -18.10 14.95
CA GLU A 84 13.41 -16.92 15.77
C GLU A 84 12.02 -16.35 15.43
N PHE A 85 11.68 -16.27 14.13
CA PHE A 85 10.36 -15.83 13.68
C PHE A 85 9.23 -16.73 14.21
N LEU A 86 9.41 -18.04 14.13
CA LEU A 86 8.44 -19.01 14.66
C LEU A 86 8.28 -18.87 16.18
N GLN A 87 9.37 -18.77 16.93
CA GLN A 87 9.35 -18.59 18.38
C GLN A 87 8.64 -17.30 18.79
N LYS A 88 8.89 -16.17 18.10
CA LYS A 88 8.18 -14.90 18.34
C LYS A 88 6.67 -14.99 18.05
N LEU A 89 6.26 -15.93 17.23
CA LEU A 89 4.83 -16.24 16.98
C LEU A 89 4.23 -17.26 17.97
N GLY A 90 5.02 -17.75 18.92
CA GLY A 90 4.61 -18.77 19.89
C GLY A 90 4.57 -20.19 19.30
N ILE A 91 5.28 -20.41 18.20
CA ILE A 91 5.46 -21.71 17.57
C ILE A 91 6.83 -22.23 18.04
N ASP A 92 6.80 -23.18 18.98
CA ASP A 92 7.99 -23.82 19.51
C ASP A 92 8.65 -24.70 18.44
N THR A 93 9.89 -24.41 18.09
CA THR A 93 10.62 -25.07 16.99
C THR A 93 11.12 -26.48 17.37
N ASP A 94 11.10 -26.84 18.66
CA ASP A 94 11.55 -28.16 19.11
C ASP A 94 10.36 -29.11 19.35
N GLU A 95 9.18 -28.55 19.67
CA GLU A 95 7.99 -29.32 19.98
C GLU A 95 6.93 -29.39 18.87
N LYS A 96 7.07 -28.57 17.81
CA LYS A 96 6.06 -28.44 16.75
C LYS A 96 6.52 -29.00 15.41
N GLN A 97 5.58 -29.64 14.73
CA GLN A 97 5.78 -29.98 13.33
C GLN A 97 5.78 -28.71 12.48
N TYR A 98 6.86 -28.49 11.76
CA TYR A 98 6.93 -27.47 10.73
C TYR A 98 7.93 -27.86 9.63
N ILE A 99 7.75 -27.28 8.46
CA ILE A 99 8.70 -27.30 7.37
C ILE A 99 8.85 -25.89 6.82
N ALA A 100 10.09 -25.48 6.58
CA ALA A 100 10.47 -24.21 5.98
C ALA A 100 11.17 -24.44 4.64
N PHE A 101 10.74 -23.73 3.62
CA PHE A 101 11.24 -23.87 2.25
C PHE A 101 11.61 -22.49 1.70
N VAL A 102 12.81 -22.35 1.12
CA VAL A 102 13.25 -21.12 0.47
C VAL A 102 12.85 -21.16 -0.98
N HIS A 103 12.01 -20.22 -1.42
CA HIS A 103 11.73 -20.02 -2.83
C HIS A 103 12.69 -19.01 -3.44
N THR A 104 13.26 -19.35 -4.58
CA THR A 104 14.24 -18.56 -5.33
C THR A 104 13.80 -18.26 -6.77
N GLU A 105 12.61 -18.69 -7.17
CA GLU A 105 12.05 -18.49 -8.51
C GLU A 105 11.86 -17.00 -8.88
N LYS A 106 11.78 -16.12 -7.90
CA LYS A 106 11.66 -14.67 -8.04
C LYS A 106 12.99 -14.00 -7.67
N GLU A 107 13.11 -12.73 -8.03
CA GLU A 107 14.29 -11.94 -7.72
C GLU A 107 14.64 -11.90 -6.22
N HIS A 108 13.66 -12.03 -5.33
CA HIS A 108 13.92 -12.08 -3.89
C HIS A 108 13.69 -13.47 -3.31
N LYS A 109 14.63 -13.90 -2.47
CA LYS A 109 14.43 -15.08 -1.62
C LYS A 109 13.29 -14.81 -0.65
N HIS A 110 12.39 -15.75 -0.54
CA HIS A 110 11.36 -15.75 0.49
C HIS A 110 11.17 -17.14 1.07
N ILE A 111 11.02 -17.19 2.38
CA ILE A 111 10.91 -18.41 3.13
C ILE A 111 9.44 -18.65 3.39
N HIS A 112 8.91 -19.72 2.85
CA HIS A 112 7.59 -20.22 3.18
C HIS A 112 7.70 -21.24 4.31
N VAL A 113 6.82 -21.14 5.29
CA VAL A 113 6.74 -22.09 6.39
C VAL A 113 5.31 -22.62 6.52
N ILE A 114 5.19 -23.93 6.57
CA ILE A 114 3.98 -24.64 7.00
C ILE A 114 4.23 -25.12 8.42
N ALA A 115 3.38 -24.75 9.37
CA ALA A 115 3.50 -25.22 10.76
C ALA A 115 2.15 -25.73 11.27
N ASN A 116 2.20 -26.81 12.05
CA ASN A 116 1.02 -27.40 12.65
C ASN A 116 0.53 -26.55 13.84
N ARG A 117 -0.74 -26.12 13.80
CA ARG A 117 -1.38 -25.40 14.91
C ARG A 117 -1.82 -26.31 16.06
N VAL A 118 -2.03 -27.59 15.77
CA VAL A 118 -2.45 -28.54 16.80
C VAL A 118 -1.22 -29.06 17.54
N LYS A 119 -1.28 -29.03 18.85
CA LYS A 119 -0.26 -29.61 19.75
C LYS A 119 -0.43 -31.11 19.85
N SER A 120 0.62 -31.83 20.31
CA SER A 120 0.58 -33.27 20.58
C SER A 120 -0.51 -33.67 21.58
N ASN A 121 -0.98 -32.75 22.43
CA ASN A 121 -2.10 -32.94 23.33
C ASN A 121 -3.48 -32.56 22.76
N GLY A 122 -3.58 -32.28 21.46
CA GLY A 122 -4.81 -31.86 20.78
C GLY A 122 -5.22 -30.40 20.98
N GLN A 123 -4.49 -29.62 21.78
CA GLN A 123 -4.77 -28.20 21.95
C GLN A 123 -4.36 -27.42 20.71
N LEU A 124 -5.12 -26.35 20.39
CA LEU A 124 -4.86 -25.48 19.26
C LEU A 124 -4.05 -24.25 19.67
N LEU A 125 -3.02 -23.90 18.90
CA LEU A 125 -2.33 -22.63 19.06
C LEU A 125 -3.24 -21.46 18.64
N PRO A 126 -3.28 -20.35 19.41
CA PRO A 126 -4.11 -19.22 19.08
C PRO A 126 -3.58 -18.49 17.83
N ASP A 127 -4.50 -18.12 16.93
CA ASP A 127 -4.19 -17.36 15.70
C ASP A 127 -4.65 -15.90 15.75
N HIS A 128 -5.10 -15.45 16.92
CA HIS A 128 -5.56 -14.09 17.11
C HIS A 128 -4.47 -13.09 16.76
N HIS A 129 -4.77 -12.22 15.76
CA HIS A 129 -3.84 -11.24 15.22
C HIS A 129 -2.51 -11.79 14.70
N ILE A 130 -2.45 -13.05 14.28
CA ILE A 130 -1.21 -13.72 13.87
C ILE A 130 -0.50 -12.94 12.74
N GLY A 131 -1.24 -12.36 11.79
CA GLY A 131 -0.67 -11.53 10.74
C GLY A 131 0.02 -10.26 11.24
N LYS A 132 -0.56 -9.60 12.28
CA LYS A 132 0.08 -8.44 12.91
C LYS A 132 1.31 -8.86 13.72
N LYS A 133 1.22 -9.96 14.44
CA LYS A 133 2.36 -10.53 15.18
C LYS A 133 3.52 -10.85 14.23
N ALA A 134 3.23 -11.45 13.06
CA ALA A 134 4.24 -11.74 12.06
C ALA A 134 4.95 -10.48 11.52
N GLN A 135 4.21 -9.41 11.27
CA GLN A 135 4.81 -8.13 10.87
C GLN A 135 5.73 -7.55 11.94
N TRP A 136 5.33 -7.65 13.22
CA TRP A 136 6.15 -7.20 14.34
C TRP A 136 7.38 -8.08 14.53
N ALA A 137 7.22 -9.40 14.52
CA ALA A 137 8.33 -10.34 14.64
C ALA A 137 9.39 -10.11 13.55
N ALA A 138 8.96 -9.95 12.29
CA ALA A 138 9.88 -9.64 11.18
C ALA A 138 10.55 -8.27 11.34
N HIS A 139 9.85 -7.27 11.88
CA HIS A 139 10.42 -5.96 12.18
C HIS A 139 11.53 -6.05 13.24
N GLU A 140 11.26 -6.73 14.35
CA GLU A 140 12.24 -6.92 15.42
C GLU A 140 13.47 -7.67 14.94
N ILE A 141 13.29 -8.81 14.23
CA ILE A 141 14.40 -9.59 13.65
C ILE A 141 15.24 -8.71 12.70
N ALA A 142 14.59 -7.92 11.85
CA ALA A 142 15.31 -7.01 10.95
C ALA A 142 16.14 -6.00 11.73
N LYS A 143 15.58 -5.39 12.77
CA LYS A 143 16.25 -4.39 13.59
C LYS A 143 17.43 -4.97 14.34
N ASP A 144 17.25 -6.12 15.00
CA ASP A 144 18.29 -6.77 15.80
C ASP A 144 19.49 -7.21 14.95
N ARG A 145 19.27 -7.46 13.64
CA ARG A 145 20.30 -7.88 12.68
C ARG A 145 20.78 -6.75 11.75
N GLY A 146 20.35 -5.51 11.96
CA GLY A 146 20.70 -4.37 11.11
C GLY A 146 20.17 -4.46 9.67
N LEU A 147 19.08 -5.22 9.47
CA LEU A 147 18.45 -5.40 8.17
C LEU A 147 17.32 -4.42 7.94
N THR A 148 16.98 -4.17 6.70
CA THR A 148 15.89 -3.29 6.31
C THR A 148 14.53 -3.82 6.76
N SER A 149 13.83 -3.04 7.58
CA SER A 149 12.46 -3.33 7.99
C SER A 149 11.44 -2.69 7.03
N ALA A 150 10.54 -3.50 6.48
CA ALA A 150 9.44 -2.99 5.65
C ALA A 150 8.48 -2.10 6.46
N LYS A 151 8.34 -2.35 7.76
CA LYS A 151 7.52 -1.53 8.66
C LYS A 151 8.11 -0.14 8.85
N GLU A 152 9.43 -0.02 9.02
CA GLU A 152 10.09 1.29 9.10
C GLU A 152 9.94 2.07 7.81
N LYS A 153 10.22 1.44 6.65
CA LYS A 153 9.99 2.07 5.33
C LYS A 153 8.55 2.55 5.16
N MET A 154 7.57 1.81 5.68
CA MET A 154 6.16 2.21 5.65
C MET A 154 5.90 3.43 6.54
N ILE A 155 6.45 3.46 7.76
CA ILE A 155 6.31 4.58 8.69
C ILE A 155 6.95 5.84 8.11
N GLU A 156 8.14 5.74 7.54
CA GLU A 156 8.81 6.86 6.86
C GLU A 156 7.98 7.42 5.70
N LYS A 157 7.43 6.54 4.85
CA LYS A 157 6.53 6.96 3.77
C LYS A 157 5.29 7.69 4.30
N ILE A 158 4.69 7.19 5.39
CA ILE A 158 3.53 7.85 6.00
C ILE A 158 3.92 9.24 6.50
N LYS A 159 5.04 9.39 7.21
CA LYS A 159 5.53 10.69 7.69
C LYS A 159 5.76 11.66 6.53
N VAL A 160 6.39 11.22 5.45
CA VAL A 160 6.60 12.06 4.26
C VAL A 160 5.27 12.49 3.64
N LEU A 161 4.29 11.58 3.55
CA LEU A 161 2.96 11.90 3.03
C LEU A 161 2.20 12.87 3.95
N GLU A 162 2.31 12.73 5.27
CA GLU A 162 1.70 13.64 6.23
C GLU A 162 2.28 15.07 6.09
N VAL A 163 3.60 15.19 6.01
CA VAL A 163 4.27 16.50 5.77
C VAL A 163 3.81 17.10 4.43
N GLN A 164 3.70 16.30 3.38
CA GLN A 164 3.19 16.77 2.09
C GLN A 164 1.74 17.23 2.18
N GLN A 165 0.89 16.50 2.90
CA GLN A 165 -0.52 16.88 3.09
C GLN A 165 -0.66 18.20 3.86
N GLU A 166 0.14 18.41 4.91
CA GLU A 166 0.16 19.67 5.66
C GLU A 166 0.62 20.85 4.77
N ASN A 167 1.68 20.66 3.98
CA ASN A 167 2.13 21.64 3.01
C ASN A 167 1.02 21.98 1.99
N PHE A 168 0.30 20.98 1.49
CA PHE A 168 -0.82 21.21 0.57
C PHE A 168 -2.00 21.92 1.25
N LYS A 169 -2.28 21.66 2.51
CA LYS A 169 -3.31 22.40 3.27
C LYS A 169 -2.93 23.87 3.40
N GLY A 170 -1.69 24.17 3.78
CA GLY A 170 -1.15 25.52 3.85
C GLY A 170 -1.27 26.26 2.52
N LEU A 171 -0.82 25.63 1.44
CA LEU A 171 -0.87 26.20 0.11
C LEU A 171 -2.30 26.42 -0.40
N ARG A 172 -3.22 25.48 -0.15
CA ARG A 172 -4.65 25.66 -0.46
C ARG A 172 -5.25 26.85 0.26
N LYS A 173 -4.92 27.04 1.54
CA LYS A 173 -5.36 28.18 2.33
C LYS A 173 -4.83 29.50 1.76
N GLU A 174 -3.55 29.55 1.44
CA GLU A 174 -2.92 30.71 0.80
C GLU A 174 -3.57 31.06 -0.55
N ILE A 175 -3.80 30.07 -1.41
CA ILE A 175 -4.47 30.28 -2.70
C ILE A 175 -5.90 30.78 -2.48
N HIS A 176 -6.61 30.28 -1.47
CA HIS A 176 -7.95 30.76 -1.13
C HIS A 176 -7.93 32.22 -0.64
N GLU A 177 -6.98 32.60 0.18
CA GLU A 177 -6.81 33.98 0.64
C GLU A 177 -6.52 34.94 -0.52
N LYS A 178 -5.61 34.54 -1.43
CA LYS A 178 -5.32 35.28 -2.67
C LYS A 178 -6.55 35.44 -3.57
N HIS A 179 -7.35 34.37 -3.69
CA HIS A 179 -8.63 34.42 -4.39
C HIS A 179 -9.59 35.46 -3.78
N LEU A 180 -9.76 35.44 -2.46
CA LEU A 180 -10.62 36.42 -1.78
C LEU A 180 -10.12 37.85 -1.95
N LEU A 181 -8.80 38.04 -1.94
CA LEU A 181 -8.19 39.33 -2.18
C LEU A 181 -8.50 39.87 -3.60
N VAL A 182 -8.40 39.03 -4.62
CA VAL A 182 -8.74 39.40 -6.01
C VAL A 182 -10.23 39.68 -6.14
N LEU A 183 -11.12 38.91 -5.51
CA LEU A 183 -12.56 39.17 -5.53
C LEU A 183 -12.94 40.49 -4.84
N LYS A 184 -12.25 40.84 -3.76
CA LYS A 184 -12.45 42.11 -3.05
C LYS A 184 -12.15 43.30 -3.95
N ALA A 185 -11.24 43.15 -4.90
CA ALA A 185 -10.94 44.17 -5.92
C ALA A 185 -12.03 44.28 -7.04
N LYS A 186 -13.10 43.49 -6.97
CA LYS A 186 -14.25 43.48 -7.91
C LYS A 186 -13.84 43.38 -9.37
N PRO A 187 -13.17 42.32 -9.83
CA PRO A 187 -12.75 42.18 -11.22
C PRO A 187 -13.97 42.18 -12.14
N ILE A 188 -13.90 43.01 -13.21
CA ILE A 188 -15.01 43.21 -14.15
C ILE A 188 -15.18 42.07 -15.16
N SER A 189 -14.23 41.15 -15.26
CA SER A 189 -14.25 40.01 -16.18
C SER A 189 -13.45 38.83 -15.62
N TYR A 190 -13.66 37.63 -16.20
CA TYR A 190 -12.86 36.45 -15.86
C TYR A 190 -11.37 36.65 -16.20
N THR A 191 -11.08 37.32 -17.33
CA THR A 191 -9.71 37.65 -17.70
C THR A 191 -9.06 38.60 -16.68
N ALA A 192 -9.77 39.61 -16.19
CA ALA A 192 -9.30 40.49 -15.13
C ALA A 192 -9.05 39.70 -13.81
N TYR A 193 -9.92 38.73 -13.48
CA TYR A 193 -9.69 37.82 -12.36
C TYR A 193 -8.42 36.98 -12.56
N GLN A 194 -8.27 36.34 -13.73
CA GLN A 194 -7.06 35.57 -14.06
C GLN A 194 -5.78 36.40 -13.93
N GLN A 195 -5.80 37.63 -14.45
CA GLN A 195 -4.67 38.55 -14.32
C GLN A 195 -4.40 38.97 -12.87
N GLY A 196 -5.46 39.18 -12.08
CA GLY A 196 -5.34 39.44 -10.65
C GLY A 196 -4.68 38.28 -9.88
N MET A 197 -5.12 37.06 -10.14
CA MET A 197 -4.52 35.86 -9.55
C MET A 197 -3.08 35.67 -10.01
N GLN A 198 -2.79 35.93 -11.29
CA GLN A 198 -1.43 35.80 -11.84
C GLN A 198 -0.43 36.77 -11.21
N LYS A 199 -0.86 38.00 -10.91
CA LYS A 199 -0.04 38.98 -10.17
C LYS A 199 0.32 38.47 -8.75
N LEU A 200 -0.53 37.62 -8.18
CA LEU A 200 -0.29 37.01 -6.89
C LEU A 200 0.40 35.63 -6.98
N GLY A 201 0.94 35.28 -8.15
CA GLY A 201 1.69 34.07 -8.38
C GLY A 201 0.82 32.82 -8.59
N ILE A 202 -0.47 32.97 -8.91
CA ILE A 202 -1.38 31.86 -9.19
C ILE A 202 -1.89 31.94 -10.62
N LYS A 203 -1.49 30.99 -11.47
CA LYS A 203 -2.02 30.85 -12.83
C LYS A 203 -3.37 30.10 -12.76
N VAL A 204 -4.39 30.66 -13.41
CA VAL A 204 -5.74 30.06 -13.48
C VAL A 204 -6.00 29.56 -14.90
N GLU A 205 -6.20 28.25 -15.06
CA GLU A 205 -6.46 27.61 -16.35
C GLU A 205 -7.87 27.04 -16.39
N THR A 206 -8.59 27.27 -17.48
CA THR A 206 -9.91 26.71 -17.71
C THR A 206 -9.81 25.26 -18.18
N VAL A 207 -10.61 24.38 -17.57
CA VAL A 207 -10.69 22.96 -17.95
C VAL A 207 -11.91 22.76 -18.84
N LEU A 208 -11.67 22.26 -20.05
CA LEU A 208 -12.71 21.93 -21.02
C LEU A 208 -12.94 20.40 -21.05
N ASN A 209 -14.19 19.99 -21.30
CA ASN A 209 -14.50 18.59 -21.58
C ASN A 209 -14.19 18.25 -23.07
N LYS A 210 -14.38 16.97 -23.44
CA LYS A 210 -14.17 16.50 -24.81
C LYS A 210 -15.07 17.20 -25.86
N GLN A 211 -16.13 17.86 -25.41
CA GLN A 211 -17.10 18.61 -26.24
C GLN A 211 -16.80 20.12 -26.24
N GLY A 212 -15.64 20.57 -25.73
CA GLY A 212 -15.26 21.98 -25.62
C GLY A 212 -16.04 22.81 -24.57
N LYS A 213 -16.86 22.17 -23.72
CA LYS A 213 -17.58 22.86 -22.66
C LYS A 213 -16.71 23.02 -21.42
N VAL A 214 -16.76 24.20 -20.81
CA VAL A 214 -16.06 24.48 -19.55
C VAL A 214 -16.62 23.62 -18.43
N GLN A 215 -15.75 22.79 -17.85
CA GLN A 215 -16.07 21.95 -16.68
C GLN A 215 -15.64 22.57 -15.35
N GLY A 216 -14.63 23.43 -15.40
CA GLY A 216 -14.08 24.05 -14.19
C GLY A 216 -12.80 24.80 -14.51
N HIS A 217 -12.03 25.05 -13.46
CA HIS A 217 -10.70 25.63 -13.62
C HIS A 217 -9.72 25.01 -12.62
N LYS A 218 -8.44 25.08 -12.98
CA LYS A 218 -7.31 24.69 -12.17
C LYS A 218 -6.56 25.93 -11.74
N LEU A 219 -6.02 25.88 -10.53
CA LEU A 219 -5.14 26.90 -9.98
C LEU A 219 -3.75 26.29 -9.84
N ILE A 220 -2.76 26.95 -10.43
CA ILE A 220 -1.37 26.51 -10.47
C ILE A 220 -0.55 27.53 -9.72
N ASP A 221 0.08 27.12 -8.64
CA ASP A 221 1.06 27.96 -7.96
C ASP A 221 2.33 28.06 -8.81
N THR A 222 2.72 29.29 -9.16
CA THR A 222 3.83 29.52 -10.11
C THR A 222 5.20 29.22 -9.50
N VAL A 223 5.30 29.21 -8.18
CA VAL A 223 6.54 28.91 -7.43
C VAL A 223 6.72 27.41 -7.28
N SER A 224 5.78 26.74 -6.60
CA SER A 224 5.87 25.31 -6.29
C SER A 224 5.47 24.41 -7.46
N LYS A 225 4.86 24.97 -8.53
CA LYS A 225 4.27 24.24 -9.67
C LYS A 225 3.14 23.29 -9.30
N ASN A 226 2.64 23.34 -8.08
CA ASN A 226 1.52 22.50 -7.65
C ASN A 226 0.22 22.93 -8.36
N VAL A 227 -0.55 21.93 -8.77
CA VAL A 227 -1.81 22.12 -9.51
C VAL A 227 -2.96 21.63 -8.65
N PHE A 228 -3.94 22.50 -8.43
CA PHE A 228 -5.15 22.17 -7.67
C PHE A 228 -6.39 22.39 -8.52
N LYS A 229 -7.39 21.52 -8.39
CA LYS A 229 -8.73 21.82 -8.86
C LYS A 229 -9.33 22.92 -7.97
N ALA A 230 -10.10 23.81 -8.53
CA ALA A 230 -10.74 24.87 -7.75
C ALA A 230 -11.57 24.34 -6.57
N SER A 231 -12.29 23.21 -6.76
CA SER A 231 -13.08 22.56 -5.73
C SER A 231 -12.23 21.93 -4.59
N GLU A 232 -10.97 21.62 -4.84
CA GLU A 232 -10.03 21.10 -3.82
C GLU A 232 -9.53 22.19 -2.87
N ILE A 233 -9.58 23.43 -3.31
CA ILE A 233 -9.19 24.59 -2.52
C ILE A 233 -10.37 25.04 -1.67
N HIS A 234 -11.47 25.38 -2.30
CA HIS A 234 -12.72 25.75 -1.61
C HIS A 234 -13.93 25.65 -2.54
N ARG A 235 -15.09 25.27 -1.99
CA ARG A 235 -16.35 25.14 -2.77
C ARG A 235 -16.76 26.39 -3.52
N HIS A 236 -16.45 27.59 -2.99
CA HIS A 236 -16.76 28.87 -3.62
C HIS A 236 -15.85 29.24 -4.80
N LEU A 237 -14.77 28.49 -5.02
CA LEU A 237 -13.94 28.57 -6.20
C LEU A 237 -14.46 27.71 -7.37
N GLY A 238 -15.50 26.90 -7.14
CA GLY A 238 -16.15 26.13 -8.20
C GLY A 238 -16.80 27.05 -9.24
N LEU A 239 -16.90 26.57 -10.48
CA LEU A 239 -17.40 27.36 -11.63
C LEU A 239 -18.81 27.96 -11.36
N SER A 240 -19.71 27.19 -10.75
CA SER A 240 -21.06 27.61 -10.41
C SER A 240 -21.12 28.72 -9.36
N ALA A 241 -20.23 28.69 -8.38
CA ALA A 241 -20.17 29.69 -7.33
C ALA A 241 -19.54 31.00 -7.83
N MET A 242 -18.56 30.91 -8.74
CA MET A 242 -17.91 32.09 -9.34
C MET A 242 -18.79 32.79 -10.39
N MET A 243 -19.79 32.10 -10.95
CA MET A 243 -20.70 32.66 -11.93
C MET A 243 -21.82 33.51 -11.30
N GLN A 244 -22.11 33.34 -10.00
CA GLN A 244 -23.19 34.08 -9.32
C GLN A 244 -22.86 35.54 -8.96
N PRO A 245 -21.63 35.91 -8.56
CA PRO A 245 -21.31 37.29 -8.16
C PRO A 245 -20.90 38.20 -9.30
N LEU A 246 -20.65 37.67 -10.50
CA LEU A 246 -20.09 38.43 -11.64
C LEU A 246 -21.04 38.32 -12.83
N ALA A 247 -22.09 39.15 -12.86
CA ALA A 247 -23.02 39.23 -14.00
C ALA A 247 -22.33 39.35 -15.38
N PRO A 248 -21.17 40.04 -15.54
CA PRO A 248 -20.37 40.03 -16.77
C PRO A 248 -19.75 38.67 -17.13
N PHE A 249 -19.67 37.73 -16.19
CA PHE A 249 -19.10 36.40 -16.39
C PHE A 249 -19.88 35.53 -17.38
N GLN A 250 -21.20 35.69 -17.43
CA GLN A 250 -22.06 34.97 -18.35
C GLN A 250 -21.80 35.35 -19.81
N THR A 251 -21.40 36.60 -20.05
CA THR A 251 -21.10 37.12 -21.39
C THR A 251 -19.77 36.57 -21.90
N ALA A 252 -18.74 36.47 -21.07
CA ALA A 252 -17.44 35.91 -21.44
C ALA A 252 -17.53 34.42 -21.75
N LEU A 253 -18.35 33.65 -21.01
CA LEU A 253 -18.61 32.25 -21.30
C LEU A 253 -19.45 32.00 -22.54
N LYS A 254 -20.36 32.95 -22.89
CA LYS A 254 -21.07 32.93 -24.19
C LYS A 254 -20.12 33.17 -25.35
N VAL A 255 -19.14 34.05 -25.21
CA VAL A 255 -18.13 34.33 -26.27
C VAL A 255 -17.22 33.12 -26.47
N VAL A 256 -16.79 32.44 -25.41
CA VAL A 256 -16.02 31.20 -25.55
C VAL A 256 -16.85 30.10 -26.21
N LYS A 257 -18.17 30.03 -25.94
CA LYS A 257 -19.09 29.07 -26.58
C LYS A 257 -19.31 29.38 -28.07
N THR A 258 -19.30 30.64 -28.51
CA THR A 258 -19.43 31.02 -29.90
C THR A 258 -18.14 30.76 -30.67
N LEU A 259 -16.98 31.08 -30.13
CA LEU A 259 -15.67 30.83 -30.74
C LEU A 259 -15.37 29.33 -30.91
N SER A 260 -15.94 28.45 -30.05
CA SER A 260 -15.83 26.99 -30.21
C SER A 260 -16.78 26.40 -31.24
N LYS A 261 -17.88 27.10 -31.59
CA LYS A 261 -18.80 26.71 -32.67
C LYS A 261 -18.26 27.05 -34.06
N ASP A 262 -17.56 28.17 -34.19
CA ASP A 262 -17.01 28.60 -35.50
C ASP A 262 -15.78 27.80 -35.94
N ARG A 263 -15.09 27.06 -35.03
CA ARG A 263 -14.00 26.13 -35.37
C ARG A 263 -14.46 24.72 -35.78
N GLY A 264 -15.74 24.42 -35.72
CA GLY A 264 -16.32 23.14 -36.10
C GLY A 264 -16.99 23.06 -37.46
N ALA A 265 -16.97 24.18 -38.24
CA ALA A 265 -17.57 24.25 -39.59
C ALA A 265 -16.49 24.50 -40.65
N GLY A 266 -15.53 23.61 -40.72
CA GLY A 266 -14.50 23.64 -41.76
C GLY A 266 -13.79 22.28 -41.86
N TYR A 267 -14.31 21.49 -42.77
CA TYR A 267 -13.99 20.22 -43.39
C TYR A 267 -14.85 19.06 -43.03
#